data_03d7fb3799e3d9b364046ac9b6498d3c
#
_entry.id   03d7fb3799e3d9b364046ac9b6498d3c
#
_cell.length_a   1.000
_cell.length_b   1.000
_cell.length_c   1.000
_cell.angle_alpha   90.00
_cell.angle_beta   90.00
_cell.angle_gamma   90.00
#
_symmetry.space_group_name_H-M   'P 1'
#
loop_
_entity.id
_entity.type
_entity.pdbx_description
1 polymer ?
#
loop_
_entity_poly.entity_id
_entity_poly.type
_entity_poly.pdbx_seq_one_letter_code
_entity_poly.pdbx_strand_id
1 'polypeptide(L)'
;MTLESILIPQVQEAVKSLYGIEITAEQVQFQKTRAEFEGDITLVVFPFVKAARKAPAMVAQELGETLLEQGTKNQEQGLIEKFNAVQGFLNLSIAQSYWVEQLQAIAENAEYGQLSRGEGEKPLMMVEYSSPNTNKPLHLGHVRNNLLGYSIAKIQEANGWNVVKTNIVNDRGIHICKSMLAWQKFGNGETPENSGKKGDHLIGDYYVRFDKEYKAEIKELMAQGMDEETAKKEAPLIKEAQAMLVKWEQNDPEVRALWQKMNEWVYAGFDETYKQMGVGFDKIYYESDTYLVGKGEVERGLAKGDFYRREDGSVWADLAQNGLDEKLLLRADGTSVYMTQDIGTAKLRFEDYPIDKMVYVVGNEQEYHFKVLSILLDRLGFPFGKELVHFSYGMVELPNGKMKSREGTVVDADDLMAQMIADAKEISKDKVNTLPDITEDEANEIARMVGLGALKYFILKVDPRKNMLFNPEESIDFNGNTGPFIQYTYARIQSVLRKAASVSNDSRLATPETGLSPKELALIQRLVDYPVAVRQAGDEFSPAVIANYAYALACDFNSFYHDHSILNEADEQKRALRLVLAQTVAKVIKSAMSLLGIEVPNRM
;
A
#
# COMPACT_ATOMS: atom_id res chain seq x y z
N MET A 1 4.62 -2.70 25.80
CA MET A 1 6.07 -2.90 26.06
C MET A 1 6.49 -4.14 25.32
N THR A 2 7.59 -4.13 24.55
CA THR A 2 8.10 -5.33 23.87
C THR A 2 8.86 -6.20 24.87
N LEU A 3 8.97 -7.51 24.57
CA LEU A 3 9.74 -8.44 25.39
C LEU A 3 11.18 -7.97 25.59
N GLU A 4 11.82 -7.48 24.51
CA GLU A 4 13.17 -6.93 24.57
C GLU A 4 13.25 -5.75 25.52
N SER A 5 12.27 -4.83 25.50
CA SER A 5 12.26 -3.67 26.39
C SER A 5 12.16 -4.03 27.88
N ILE A 6 11.63 -5.21 28.19
CA ILE A 6 11.58 -5.75 29.56
C ILE A 6 12.90 -6.44 29.91
N LEU A 7 13.51 -7.16 28.96
CA LEU A 7 14.74 -7.92 29.18
C LEU A 7 16.00 -7.05 29.18
N ILE A 8 16.07 -5.96 28.41
CA ILE A 8 17.25 -5.08 28.32
C ILE A 8 17.75 -4.61 29.70
N PRO A 9 16.91 -4.04 30.57
CA PRO A 9 17.34 -3.62 31.90
C PRO A 9 17.85 -4.77 32.76
N GLN A 10 17.25 -5.96 32.65
CA GLN A 10 17.66 -7.16 33.38
C GLN A 10 19.05 -7.65 32.93
N VAL A 11 19.31 -7.61 31.62
CA VAL A 11 20.64 -7.95 31.06
C VAL A 11 21.68 -6.92 31.49
N GLN A 12 21.34 -5.62 31.46
CA GLN A 12 22.25 -4.57 31.94
C GLN A 12 22.63 -4.75 33.42
N GLU A 13 21.68 -5.07 34.28
CA GLU A 13 21.90 -5.35 35.69
C GLU A 13 22.73 -6.62 35.91
N ALA A 14 22.45 -7.69 35.17
CA ALA A 14 23.20 -8.94 35.21
C ALA A 14 24.67 -8.75 34.80
N VAL A 15 24.91 -8.04 33.69
CA VAL A 15 26.28 -7.73 33.22
C VAL A 15 27.03 -6.86 34.24
N LYS A 16 26.36 -5.85 34.82
CA LYS A 16 26.95 -5.00 35.87
C LYS A 16 27.28 -5.81 37.12
N SER A 17 26.38 -6.67 37.55
CA SER A 17 26.58 -7.52 38.74
C SER A 17 27.73 -8.52 38.58
N LEU A 18 27.81 -9.18 37.41
CA LEU A 18 28.82 -10.24 37.16
C LEU A 18 30.20 -9.69 36.81
N TYR A 19 30.26 -8.57 36.09
CA TYR A 19 31.50 -8.11 35.46
C TYR A 19 31.89 -6.68 35.86
N GLY A 20 31.05 -5.97 36.62
CA GLY A 20 31.32 -4.57 37.03
C GLY A 20 31.30 -3.58 35.88
N ILE A 21 30.60 -3.89 34.78
CA ILE A 21 30.59 -3.12 33.54
C ILE A 21 29.22 -2.51 33.33
N GLU A 22 29.15 -1.24 32.97
CA GLU A 22 27.91 -0.61 32.49
C GLU A 22 27.85 -0.71 30.98
N ILE A 23 26.71 -1.17 30.48
CA ILE A 23 26.44 -1.32 29.05
C ILE A 23 25.20 -0.50 28.65
N THR A 24 25.18 0.01 27.41
CA THR A 24 24.01 0.73 26.89
C THR A 24 22.96 -0.25 26.35
N ALA A 25 21.73 0.23 26.15
CA ALA A 25 20.66 -0.59 25.58
C ALA A 25 21.01 -1.09 24.17
N GLU A 26 21.71 -0.28 23.36
CA GLU A 26 22.12 -0.64 21.99
C GLU A 26 23.14 -1.78 21.94
N GLN A 27 23.86 -2.00 23.04
CA GLN A 27 24.81 -3.12 23.15
C GLN A 27 24.14 -4.45 23.46
N VAL A 28 22.87 -4.42 23.90
CA VAL A 28 22.06 -5.62 24.16
C VAL A 28 21.34 -6.01 22.87
N GLN A 29 21.77 -7.10 22.26
CA GLN A 29 21.23 -7.55 21.00
C GLN A 29 20.44 -8.84 21.18
N PHE A 30 19.15 -8.77 20.87
CA PHE A 30 18.26 -9.92 20.82
C PHE A 30 17.96 -10.34 19.39
N GLN A 31 17.71 -11.62 19.19
CA GLN A 31 17.21 -12.19 17.93
C GLN A 31 16.26 -13.35 18.22
N LYS A 32 15.44 -13.72 17.26
CA LYS A 32 14.58 -14.91 17.39
C LYS A 32 15.43 -16.16 17.52
N THR A 33 15.08 -17.04 18.46
CA THR A 33 15.77 -18.33 18.62
C THR A 33 15.58 -19.17 17.35
N ARG A 34 16.65 -19.79 16.86
CA ARG A 34 16.58 -20.68 15.70
C ARG A 34 15.80 -21.95 16.04
N ALA A 35 15.07 -22.47 15.05
CA ALA A 35 14.16 -23.61 15.24
C ALA A 35 14.84 -24.90 15.76
N GLU A 36 16.15 -25.07 15.54
CA GLU A 36 16.91 -26.19 16.02
C GLU A 36 17.30 -26.10 17.51
N PHE A 37 17.10 -24.95 18.15
CA PHE A 37 17.40 -24.71 19.55
C PHE A 37 16.15 -24.43 20.39
N GLU A 38 16.20 -24.85 21.65
CA GLU A 38 15.15 -24.56 22.62
C GLU A 38 15.26 -23.12 23.11
N GLY A 39 14.15 -22.40 23.17
CA GLY A 39 14.02 -21.00 23.60
C GLY A 39 13.13 -20.17 22.70
N ASP A 40 12.67 -19.04 23.20
CA ASP A 40 11.81 -18.08 22.49
C ASP A 40 12.63 -16.93 21.89
N ILE A 41 13.62 -16.43 22.66
CA ILE A 41 14.46 -15.30 22.28
C ILE A 41 15.92 -15.58 22.62
N THR A 42 16.84 -15.15 21.76
CA THR A 42 18.29 -15.35 21.92
C THR A 42 18.98 -14.03 22.18
N LEU A 43 19.69 -13.94 23.31
CA LEU A 43 20.65 -12.87 23.59
C LEU A 43 22.02 -13.20 22.97
N VAL A 44 22.56 -12.27 22.19
CA VAL A 44 23.91 -12.38 21.62
C VAL A 44 24.92 -11.85 22.60
N VAL A 45 25.77 -12.73 23.19
CA VAL A 45 26.67 -12.31 24.28
C VAL A 45 28.04 -11.81 23.80
N PHE A 46 28.33 -11.87 22.50
CA PHE A 46 29.64 -11.46 21.96
C PHE A 46 30.07 -10.02 22.32
N PRO A 47 29.17 -9.02 22.40
CA PRO A 47 29.54 -7.67 22.84
C PRO A 47 30.16 -7.62 24.26
N PHE A 48 29.83 -8.58 25.13
CA PHE A 48 30.25 -8.61 26.53
C PHE A 48 31.54 -9.40 26.76
N VAL A 49 31.92 -10.31 25.85
CA VAL A 49 33.02 -11.27 25.97
C VAL A 49 34.36 -10.61 26.28
N LYS A 50 34.68 -9.52 25.55
CA LYS A 50 35.96 -8.80 25.75
C LYS A 50 36.05 -8.17 27.14
N ALA A 51 34.96 -7.64 27.62
CA ALA A 51 34.89 -6.98 28.93
C ALA A 51 34.85 -8.02 30.06
N ALA A 52 34.13 -9.12 29.90
CA ALA A 52 34.10 -10.23 30.85
C ALA A 52 35.43 -11.01 30.93
N ARG A 53 36.29 -10.92 29.91
CA ARG A 53 37.57 -11.67 29.81
C ARG A 53 37.38 -13.19 29.93
N LYS A 54 36.28 -13.71 29.41
CA LYS A 54 35.87 -15.12 29.46
C LYS A 54 35.47 -15.61 28.08
N ALA A 55 35.45 -16.95 27.91
CA ALA A 55 34.95 -17.54 26.66
C ALA A 55 33.45 -17.24 26.46
N PRO A 56 32.97 -17.05 25.21
CA PRO A 56 31.57 -16.75 24.93
C PRO A 56 30.57 -17.71 25.57
N ALA A 57 30.86 -19.01 25.56
CA ALA A 57 30.01 -20.02 26.19
C ALA A 57 29.88 -19.85 27.71
N MET A 58 30.98 -19.43 28.39
CA MET A 58 30.97 -19.16 29.82
C MET A 58 30.17 -17.92 30.14
N VAL A 59 30.31 -16.86 29.32
CA VAL A 59 29.52 -15.60 29.48
C VAL A 59 28.04 -15.90 29.32
N ALA A 60 27.65 -16.70 28.31
CA ALA A 60 26.26 -17.11 28.09
C ALA A 60 25.71 -17.91 29.28
N GLN A 61 26.49 -18.83 29.82
CA GLN A 61 26.08 -19.64 30.96
C GLN A 61 25.86 -18.79 32.22
N GLU A 62 26.86 -17.98 32.61
CA GLU A 62 26.78 -17.12 33.81
C GLU A 62 25.65 -16.09 33.73
N LEU A 63 25.45 -15.47 32.55
CA LEU A 63 24.33 -14.58 32.33
C LEU A 63 22.99 -15.29 32.45
N GLY A 64 22.88 -16.51 31.88
CA GLY A 64 21.66 -17.31 31.95
C GLY A 64 21.29 -17.68 33.41
N GLU A 65 22.28 -18.12 34.20
CA GLU A 65 22.08 -18.39 35.62
C GLU A 65 21.65 -17.16 36.41
N THR A 66 22.34 -16.04 36.19
CA THR A 66 22.02 -14.76 36.87
C THR A 66 20.63 -14.24 36.52
N LEU A 67 20.27 -14.26 35.23
CA LEU A 67 18.95 -13.82 34.77
C LEU A 67 17.82 -14.71 35.34
N LEU A 68 18.03 -16.01 35.42
CA LEU A 68 17.09 -16.94 36.02
C LEU A 68 16.91 -16.68 37.53
N GLU A 69 18.00 -16.43 38.27
CA GLU A 69 17.98 -16.09 39.71
C GLU A 69 17.31 -14.72 39.99
N GLN A 70 17.55 -13.73 39.15
CA GLN A 70 16.92 -12.40 39.28
C GLN A 70 15.41 -12.49 39.12
N GLY A 71 14.93 -13.31 38.19
CA GLY A 71 13.52 -13.54 37.97
C GLY A 71 12.80 -14.13 39.19
N THR A 72 13.46 -15.03 39.92
CA THR A 72 12.88 -15.67 41.11
C THR A 72 12.86 -14.78 42.36
N LYS A 73 13.67 -13.74 42.42
CA LYS A 73 13.77 -12.82 43.59
C LYS A 73 12.74 -11.70 43.59
N ASN A 74 12.22 -11.30 42.42
CA ASN A 74 11.44 -10.07 42.26
C ASN A 74 9.94 -10.28 41.97
N GLN A 75 9.50 -11.48 41.65
CA GLN A 75 8.08 -11.82 41.35
C GLN A 75 7.77 -13.26 41.77
N GLU A 76 6.51 -13.53 42.10
CA GLU A 76 6.02 -14.88 42.43
C GLU A 76 6.19 -15.90 41.26
N GLN A 77 6.33 -15.40 40.01
CA GLN A 77 6.75 -16.17 38.83
C GLN A 77 7.73 -15.36 38.00
N GLY A 78 8.95 -15.87 37.80
CA GLY A 78 9.98 -15.24 36.97
C GLY A 78 9.58 -15.17 35.49
N LEU A 79 10.01 -14.11 34.79
CA LEU A 79 9.78 -13.94 33.35
C LEU A 79 10.50 -15.02 32.51
N ILE A 80 11.69 -15.47 32.97
CA ILE A 80 12.49 -16.50 32.30
C ILE A 80 12.26 -17.82 33.03
N GLU A 81 11.78 -18.84 32.32
CA GLU A 81 11.51 -20.17 32.88
C GLU A 81 12.74 -21.05 32.84
N LYS A 82 13.50 -21.00 31.75
CA LYS A 82 14.75 -21.73 31.54
C LYS A 82 15.63 -21.09 30.48
N PHE A 83 16.88 -21.53 30.37
CA PHE A 83 17.76 -21.07 29.32
C PHE A 83 18.60 -22.20 28.74
N ASN A 84 19.13 -22.00 27.54
CA ASN A 84 20.05 -22.88 26.85
C ASN A 84 21.22 -22.06 26.26
N ALA A 85 22.43 -22.25 26.75
CA ALA A 85 23.63 -21.54 26.31
C ALA A 85 24.39 -22.36 25.24
N VAL A 86 24.50 -21.80 24.03
CA VAL A 86 25.16 -22.45 22.90
C VAL A 86 26.18 -21.50 22.25
N GLN A 87 27.46 -21.74 22.43
CA GLN A 87 28.58 -21.08 21.74
C GLN A 87 28.54 -19.52 21.75
N GLY A 88 28.01 -18.90 22.79
CA GLY A 88 27.89 -17.46 22.86
C GLY A 88 26.52 -16.91 22.44
N PHE A 89 25.56 -17.79 22.24
CA PHE A 89 24.14 -17.49 22.12
C PHE A 89 23.42 -17.98 23.37
N LEU A 90 22.73 -17.09 24.04
CA LEU A 90 21.93 -17.42 25.22
C LEU A 90 20.46 -17.43 24.82
N ASN A 91 19.91 -18.62 24.62
CA ASN A 91 18.52 -18.82 24.29
C ASN A 91 17.69 -18.85 25.58
N LEU A 92 16.73 -17.95 25.69
CA LEU A 92 15.85 -17.80 26.84
C LEU A 92 14.46 -18.35 26.51
N SER A 93 13.93 -19.22 27.37
CA SER A 93 12.53 -19.66 27.34
C SER A 93 11.73 -18.79 28.29
N ILE A 94 10.71 -18.15 27.78
CA ILE A 94 9.86 -17.21 28.49
C ILE A 94 8.69 -17.94 29.16
N ALA A 95 8.36 -17.57 30.39
CA ALA A 95 7.28 -18.19 31.13
C ALA A 95 5.94 -18.13 30.37
N GLN A 96 5.22 -19.25 30.36
CA GLN A 96 3.95 -19.34 29.63
C GLN A 96 2.90 -18.36 30.11
N SER A 97 2.92 -17.99 31.39
CA SER A 97 2.05 -16.95 31.95
C SER A 97 2.20 -15.61 31.25
N TYR A 98 3.45 -15.21 30.91
CA TYR A 98 3.70 -14.00 30.13
C TYR A 98 2.95 -14.02 28.77
N TRP A 99 3.03 -15.14 28.06
CA TRP A 99 2.38 -15.27 26.75
C TRP A 99 0.85 -15.22 26.86
N VAL A 100 0.27 -15.82 27.91
CA VAL A 100 -1.17 -15.74 28.19
C VAL A 100 -1.58 -14.30 28.52
N GLU A 101 -0.79 -13.58 29.32
CA GLU A 101 -1.02 -12.15 29.61
C GLU A 101 -0.92 -11.28 28.34
N GLN A 102 0.07 -11.56 27.45
CA GLN A 102 0.12 -10.87 26.17
C GLN A 102 -1.12 -11.13 25.31
N LEU A 103 -1.58 -12.38 25.22
CA LEU A 103 -2.82 -12.70 24.49
C LEU A 103 -4.02 -11.92 25.04
N GLN A 104 -4.18 -11.86 26.38
CA GLN A 104 -5.23 -11.07 27.03
C GLN A 104 -5.14 -9.59 26.67
N ALA A 105 -3.95 -9.02 26.81
CA ALA A 105 -3.71 -7.60 26.51
C ALA A 105 -4.00 -7.27 25.02
N ILE A 106 -3.63 -8.16 24.11
CA ILE A 106 -3.94 -8.00 22.68
C ILE A 106 -5.46 -8.10 22.44
N ALA A 107 -6.12 -9.06 23.07
CA ALA A 107 -7.56 -9.25 22.91
C ALA A 107 -8.35 -8.01 23.36
N GLU A 108 -7.95 -7.38 24.47
CA GLU A 108 -8.59 -6.21 25.05
C GLU A 108 -8.28 -4.89 24.33
N ASN A 109 -7.14 -4.79 23.65
CA ASN A 109 -6.74 -3.58 22.95
C ASN A 109 -7.45 -3.41 21.61
N ALA A 110 -8.47 -2.55 21.54
CA ALA A 110 -9.25 -2.30 20.32
C ALA A 110 -8.38 -1.75 19.16
N GLU A 111 -7.33 -1.01 19.47
CA GLU A 111 -6.43 -0.36 18.50
C GLU A 111 -5.12 -1.12 18.30
N TYR A 112 -5.09 -2.42 18.58
CA TYR A 112 -3.88 -3.22 18.44
C TYR A 112 -3.34 -3.20 17.01
N GLY A 113 -2.06 -2.84 16.87
CA GLY A 113 -1.41 -2.61 15.57
C GLY A 113 -1.37 -1.14 15.15
N GLN A 114 -2.07 -0.23 15.87
CA GLN A 114 -1.90 1.21 15.69
C GLN A 114 -0.71 1.70 16.50
N LEU A 115 0.21 2.39 15.84
CA LEU A 115 1.44 2.87 16.46
C LEU A 115 1.36 4.38 16.71
N SER A 116 1.97 4.83 17.82
CA SER A 116 2.10 6.25 18.13
C SER A 116 3.48 6.76 17.70
N ARG A 117 3.55 8.01 17.27
CA ARG A 117 4.81 8.74 17.00
C ARG A 117 5.22 9.68 18.14
N GLY A 118 4.66 9.50 19.32
CA GLY A 118 4.93 10.31 20.50
C GLY A 118 3.75 11.16 20.92
N GLU A 119 3.97 12.05 21.88
CA GLU A 119 2.98 13.03 22.34
C GLU A 119 3.04 14.28 21.45
N GLY A 120 1.89 14.82 21.06
CA GLY A 120 1.77 16.02 20.25
C GLY A 120 0.95 15.82 18.98
N GLU A 121 0.99 16.82 18.10
CA GLU A 121 0.32 16.80 16.82
C GLU A 121 1.00 15.81 15.87
N LYS A 122 0.21 14.95 15.21
CA LYS A 122 0.75 13.96 14.27
C LYS A 122 1.32 14.66 13.05
N PRO A 123 2.57 14.35 12.62
CA PRO A 123 3.12 14.90 11.40
C PRO A 123 2.27 14.50 10.18
N LEU A 124 2.18 15.40 9.20
CA LEU A 124 1.35 15.23 8.02
C LEU A 124 2.14 14.61 6.87
N MET A 125 1.64 13.49 6.37
CA MET A 125 2.13 12.88 5.13
C MET A 125 1.08 13.01 4.04
N MET A 126 1.46 13.54 2.87
CA MET A 126 0.60 13.52 1.69
C MET A 126 1.04 12.40 0.76
N VAL A 127 0.08 11.56 0.33
CA VAL A 127 0.32 10.44 -0.58
C VAL A 127 -0.48 10.64 -1.86
N GLU A 128 0.23 10.84 -2.97
CA GLU A 128 -0.37 10.94 -4.31
C GLU A 128 -0.35 9.60 -5.01
N TYR A 129 -1.50 9.24 -5.59
CA TYR A 129 -1.64 8.07 -6.46
C TYR A 129 -2.77 8.26 -7.46
N SER A 130 -2.89 7.35 -8.43
CA SER A 130 -3.81 7.31 -9.57
C SER A 130 -3.36 8.14 -10.76
N SER A 131 -3.41 9.47 -10.71
CA SER A 131 -2.98 10.42 -11.77
C SER A 131 -3.53 10.06 -13.18
N PRO A 132 -4.85 9.91 -13.35
CA PRO A 132 -5.45 9.48 -14.60
C PRO A 132 -5.54 10.61 -15.61
N ASN A 133 -5.62 10.24 -16.91
CA ASN A 133 -5.96 11.17 -17.98
C ASN A 133 -7.43 11.04 -18.37
N THR A 134 -8.16 12.15 -18.54
CA THR A 134 -9.59 12.13 -18.81
C THR A 134 -9.99 11.77 -20.25
N ASN A 135 -9.07 11.20 -21.03
CA ASN A 135 -9.33 10.73 -22.40
C ASN A 135 -9.54 9.22 -22.51
N LYS A 136 -9.53 8.49 -21.41
CA LYS A 136 -9.66 7.02 -21.38
C LYS A 136 -10.04 6.50 -20.01
N PRO A 137 -10.69 5.32 -19.91
CA PRO A 137 -10.97 4.69 -18.62
C PRO A 137 -9.69 4.24 -17.89
N LEU A 138 -9.83 3.90 -16.61
CA LEU A 138 -8.76 3.30 -15.83
C LEU A 138 -8.46 1.89 -16.34
N HIS A 139 -7.23 1.44 -16.17
CA HIS A 139 -6.76 0.12 -16.62
C HIS A 139 -5.92 -0.57 -15.54
N LEU A 140 -5.52 -1.83 -15.77
CA LEU A 140 -4.76 -2.65 -14.81
C LEU A 140 -3.54 -1.91 -14.22
N GLY A 141 -2.84 -1.08 -15.00
CA GLY A 141 -1.73 -0.25 -14.48
C GLY A 141 -2.20 0.75 -13.42
N HIS A 142 -3.38 1.39 -13.63
CA HIS A 142 -4.00 2.25 -12.62
C HIS A 142 -4.49 1.45 -11.41
N VAL A 143 -5.02 0.22 -11.62
CA VAL A 143 -5.41 -0.65 -10.51
C VAL A 143 -4.22 -0.89 -9.59
N ARG A 144 -3.06 -1.30 -10.15
CA ARG A 144 -1.84 -1.49 -9.35
C ARG A 144 -1.42 -0.23 -8.61
N ASN A 145 -1.40 0.91 -9.29
CA ASN A 145 -1.04 2.20 -8.70
C ASN A 145 -1.97 2.57 -7.54
N ASN A 146 -3.29 2.50 -7.76
CA ASN A 146 -4.30 2.81 -6.76
C ASN A 146 -4.21 1.92 -5.52
N LEU A 147 -4.05 0.61 -5.71
CA LEU A 147 -3.96 -0.35 -4.62
C LEU A 147 -2.69 -0.14 -3.78
N LEU A 148 -1.54 0.10 -4.44
CA LEU A 148 -0.29 0.42 -3.74
C LEU A 148 -0.41 1.73 -2.96
N GLY A 149 -0.88 2.81 -3.59
CA GLY A 149 -1.01 4.11 -2.96
C GLY A 149 -1.97 4.11 -1.78
N TYR A 150 -3.14 3.50 -1.94
CA TYR A 150 -4.12 3.38 -0.87
C TYR A 150 -3.60 2.54 0.31
N SER A 151 -2.98 1.38 0.04
CA SER A 151 -2.41 0.53 1.09
C SER A 151 -1.26 1.23 1.83
N ILE A 152 -0.37 1.93 1.11
CA ILE A 152 0.69 2.74 1.74
C ILE A 152 0.09 3.80 2.65
N ALA A 153 -0.94 4.52 2.20
CA ALA A 153 -1.64 5.52 3.03
C ALA A 153 -2.18 4.89 4.32
N LYS A 154 -2.88 3.75 4.22
CA LYS A 154 -3.42 3.01 5.38
C LYS A 154 -2.33 2.52 6.34
N ILE A 155 -1.23 2.00 5.81
CA ILE A 155 -0.08 1.55 6.62
C ILE A 155 0.56 2.74 7.34
N GLN A 156 0.69 3.90 6.69
CA GLN A 156 1.26 5.09 7.32
C GLN A 156 0.32 5.70 8.36
N GLU A 157 -1.01 5.68 8.14
CA GLU A 157 -2.01 6.00 9.17
C GLU A 157 -1.80 5.12 10.42
N ALA A 158 -1.65 3.80 10.23
CA ALA A 158 -1.38 2.86 11.32
C ALA A 158 0.00 3.09 11.98
N ASN A 159 0.94 3.69 11.29
CA ASN A 159 2.25 4.12 11.81
C ASN A 159 2.23 5.51 12.46
N GLY A 160 1.05 6.08 12.70
CA GLY A 160 0.88 7.32 13.46
C GLY A 160 1.07 8.60 12.65
N TRP A 161 1.05 8.55 11.32
CA TRP A 161 0.96 9.74 10.49
C TRP A 161 -0.48 10.25 10.38
N ASN A 162 -0.63 11.55 10.25
CA ASN A 162 -1.84 12.15 9.68
C ASN A 162 -1.67 12.10 8.15
N VAL A 163 -2.47 11.28 7.46
CA VAL A 163 -2.29 11.05 6.02
C VAL A 163 -3.37 11.73 5.22
N VAL A 164 -2.95 12.52 4.22
CA VAL A 164 -3.83 13.09 3.19
C VAL A 164 -3.61 12.34 1.89
N LYS A 165 -4.64 11.65 1.41
CA LYS A 165 -4.66 10.95 0.13
C LYS A 165 -5.04 11.91 -0.97
N THR A 166 -4.19 12.04 -1.99
CA THR A 166 -4.42 12.98 -3.08
C THR A 166 -4.24 12.34 -4.46
N ASN A 167 -4.84 12.97 -5.43
CA ASN A 167 -4.80 12.60 -6.83
C ASN A 167 -4.61 13.87 -7.66
N ILE A 168 -3.90 13.77 -8.79
CA ILE A 168 -3.91 14.80 -9.82
C ILE A 168 -4.54 14.24 -11.09
N VAL A 169 -5.61 14.88 -11.54
CA VAL A 169 -6.34 14.49 -12.75
C VAL A 169 -5.83 15.31 -13.93
N ASN A 170 -5.35 14.62 -14.96
CA ASN A 170 -4.86 15.24 -16.19
C ASN A 170 -6.05 15.47 -17.14
N ASP A 171 -6.71 16.61 -16.98
CA ASP A 171 -7.98 16.97 -17.63
C ASP A 171 -7.83 17.99 -18.77
N ARG A 172 -6.57 18.31 -19.16
CA ARG A 172 -6.27 19.26 -20.24
C ARG A 172 -5.24 18.72 -21.23
N GLY A 173 -5.07 19.43 -22.32
CA GLY A 173 -4.04 19.15 -23.32
C GLY A 173 -4.57 18.50 -24.59
N ILE A 174 -3.65 18.23 -25.53
CA ILE A 174 -4.00 17.80 -26.89
C ILE A 174 -4.78 16.46 -26.91
N HIS A 175 -4.49 15.54 -25.97
CA HIS A 175 -5.19 14.26 -25.92
C HIS A 175 -6.66 14.41 -25.54
N ILE A 176 -6.99 15.38 -24.68
CA ILE A 176 -8.37 15.68 -24.31
C ILE A 176 -9.09 16.34 -25.48
N CYS A 177 -8.44 17.30 -26.16
CA CYS A 177 -8.99 17.92 -27.36
C CYS A 177 -9.26 16.92 -28.50
N LYS A 178 -8.46 15.84 -28.61
CA LYS A 178 -8.72 14.78 -29.58
C LYS A 178 -10.05 14.08 -29.32
N SER A 179 -10.33 13.71 -28.08
CA SER A 179 -11.62 13.09 -27.71
C SER A 179 -12.79 14.06 -27.93
N MET A 180 -12.60 15.33 -27.52
CA MET A 180 -13.62 16.38 -27.71
C MET A 180 -13.97 16.57 -29.19
N LEU A 181 -12.96 16.70 -30.04
CA LEU A 181 -13.15 16.89 -31.48
C LEU A 181 -13.82 15.66 -32.14
N ALA A 182 -13.40 14.46 -31.77
CA ALA A 182 -14.02 13.23 -32.28
C ALA A 182 -15.49 13.13 -31.86
N TRP A 183 -15.84 13.50 -30.61
CA TRP A 183 -17.22 13.52 -30.17
C TRP A 183 -18.05 14.57 -30.95
N GLN A 184 -17.51 15.76 -31.18
CA GLN A 184 -18.20 16.78 -31.99
C GLN A 184 -18.48 16.32 -33.41
N LYS A 185 -17.51 15.68 -34.07
CA LYS A 185 -17.61 15.28 -35.48
C LYS A 185 -18.43 14.01 -35.70
N PHE A 186 -18.32 13.05 -34.78
CA PHE A 186 -18.82 11.69 -34.98
C PHE A 186 -19.84 11.24 -33.93
N GLY A 187 -20.06 12.02 -32.87
CA GLY A 187 -20.87 11.60 -31.72
C GLY A 187 -22.36 11.76 -31.88
N ASN A 188 -22.83 12.59 -32.84
CA ASN A 188 -24.25 12.83 -33.08
C ASN A 188 -25.09 13.09 -31.81
N GLY A 189 -24.49 13.73 -30.78
CA GLY A 189 -25.14 14.03 -29.51
C GLY A 189 -25.22 12.84 -28.53
N GLU A 190 -24.42 11.80 -28.72
CA GLU A 190 -24.30 10.67 -27.76
C GLU A 190 -23.83 11.16 -26.40
N THR A 191 -24.49 10.71 -25.32
CA THR A 191 -24.17 11.02 -23.93
C THR A 191 -24.19 9.73 -23.11
N PRO A 192 -23.63 9.70 -21.88
CA PRO A 192 -23.74 8.54 -21.01
C PRO A 192 -25.20 8.10 -20.79
N GLU A 193 -26.11 9.04 -20.62
CA GLU A 193 -27.51 8.77 -20.34
C GLU A 193 -28.24 8.10 -21.53
N ASN A 194 -27.97 8.56 -22.77
CA ASN A 194 -28.67 8.03 -23.95
C ASN A 194 -28.00 6.78 -24.56
N SER A 195 -26.71 6.58 -24.29
CA SER A 195 -25.96 5.40 -24.75
C SER A 195 -25.96 4.24 -23.75
N GLY A 196 -26.23 4.55 -22.47
CA GLY A 196 -26.08 3.59 -21.37
C GLY A 196 -24.61 3.24 -21.07
N LYS A 197 -23.65 3.97 -21.64
CA LYS A 197 -22.22 3.79 -21.39
C LYS A 197 -21.76 4.68 -20.24
N LYS A 198 -20.85 4.17 -19.43
CA LYS A 198 -20.14 4.95 -18.42
C LYS A 198 -19.32 6.08 -19.07
N GLY A 199 -19.24 7.25 -18.46
CA GLY A 199 -18.71 8.45 -19.09
C GLY A 199 -17.26 8.34 -19.55
N ASP A 200 -16.37 7.77 -18.76
CA ASP A 200 -14.97 7.56 -19.11
C ASP A 200 -14.78 6.53 -20.25
N HIS A 201 -15.63 5.50 -20.32
CA HIS A 201 -15.68 4.55 -21.43
C HIS A 201 -16.16 5.22 -22.71
N LEU A 202 -17.23 6.03 -22.64
CA LEU A 202 -17.73 6.79 -23.79
C LEU A 202 -16.65 7.72 -24.37
N ILE A 203 -15.96 8.46 -23.52
CA ILE A 203 -14.89 9.36 -23.97
C ILE A 203 -13.68 8.57 -24.50
N GLY A 204 -13.36 7.44 -23.89
CA GLY A 204 -12.35 6.49 -24.39
C GLY A 204 -12.63 6.00 -25.80
N ASP A 205 -13.89 5.65 -26.11
CA ASP A 205 -14.31 5.26 -27.46
C ASP A 205 -14.03 6.36 -28.49
N TYR A 206 -14.31 7.63 -28.13
CA TYR A 206 -14.02 8.77 -29.01
C TYR A 206 -12.52 9.06 -29.15
N TYR A 207 -11.72 8.77 -28.13
CA TYR A 207 -10.26 8.83 -28.25
C TYR A 207 -9.74 7.81 -29.26
N VAL A 208 -10.23 6.57 -29.21
CA VAL A 208 -9.91 5.51 -30.19
C VAL A 208 -10.45 5.88 -31.57
N ARG A 209 -11.66 6.46 -31.66
CA ARG A 209 -12.22 6.93 -32.93
C ARG A 209 -11.36 8.01 -33.58
N PHE A 210 -10.87 8.98 -32.80
CA PHE A 210 -9.92 9.98 -33.29
C PHE A 210 -8.68 9.32 -33.92
N ASP A 211 -8.05 8.39 -33.21
CA ASP A 211 -6.81 7.75 -33.68
C ASP A 211 -7.04 6.99 -35.00
N LYS A 212 -8.18 6.32 -35.13
CA LYS A 212 -8.58 5.60 -36.35
C LYS A 212 -8.72 6.55 -37.56
N GLU A 213 -9.48 7.63 -37.39
CA GLU A 213 -9.72 8.61 -38.46
C GLU A 213 -8.42 9.35 -38.81
N TYR A 214 -7.63 9.74 -37.82
CA TYR A 214 -6.32 10.39 -37.99
C TYR A 214 -5.35 9.51 -38.79
N LYS A 215 -5.28 8.21 -38.48
CA LYS A 215 -4.49 7.25 -39.26
C LYS A 215 -4.97 7.10 -40.71
N ALA A 216 -6.27 7.22 -40.93
CA ALA A 216 -6.83 7.20 -42.28
C ALA A 216 -6.41 8.46 -43.10
N GLU A 217 -6.49 9.67 -42.49
CA GLU A 217 -6.02 10.91 -43.10
C GLU A 217 -4.51 10.86 -43.44
N ILE A 218 -3.67 10.33 -42.54
CA ILE A 218 -2.23 10.16 -42.79
C ILE A 218 -2.01 9.28 -44.03
N LYS A 219 -2.70 8.14 -44.13
CA LYS A 219 -2.56 7.24 -45.28
C LYS A 219 -2.97 7.93 -46.59
N GLU A 220 -4.02 8.72 -46.57
CA GLU A 220 -4.47 9.47 -47.74
C GLU A 220 -3.45 10.51 -48.18
N LEU A 221 -2.88 11.28 -47.25
CA LEU A 221 -1.81 12.26 -47.53
C LEU A 221 -0.55 11.59 -48.05
N MET A 222 -0.18 10.43 -47.49
CA MET A 222 0.96 9.65 -48.00
C MET A 222 0.72 9.14 -49.42
N ALA A 223 -0.51 8.71 -49.75
CA ALA A 223 -0.90 8.28 -51.09
C ALA A 223 -0.84 9.45 -52.10
N GLN A 224 -0.93 10.71 -51.63
CA GLN A 224 -0.74 11.92 -52.43
C GLN A 224 0.73 12.35 -52.56
N GLY A 225 1.68 11.56 -52.03
CA GLY A 225 3.11 11.76 -52.15
C GLY A 225 3.79 12.49 -50.98
N MET A 226 3.07 12.67 -49.85
CA MET A 226 3.65 13.27 -48.66
C MET A 226 4.39 12.21 -47.83
N ASP A 227 5.52 12.60 -47.25
CA ASP A 227 6.22 11.71 -46.30
C ASP A 227 5.43 11.57 -45.00
N GLU A 228 5.63 10.48 -44.25
CA GLU A 228 4.88 10.14 -43.06
C GLU A 228 4.95 11.20 -41.97
N GLU A 229 6.13 11.78 -41.71
CA GLU A 229 6.32 12.79 -40.66
C GLU A 229 5.61 14.11 -40.98
N THR A 230 5.61 14.50 -42.26
CA THR A 230 4.84 15.64 -42.73
C THR A 230 3.34 15.34 -42.72
N ALA A 231 2.92 14.15 -43.18
CA ALA A 231 1.52 13.74 -43.17
C ALA A 231 0.93 13.74 -41.74
N LYS A 232 1.66 13.29 -40.74
CA LYS A 232 1.26 13.35 -39.33
C LYS A 232 1.00 14.77 -38.84
N LYS A 233 1.75 15.76 -39.32
CA LYS A 233 1.62 17.16 -38.92
C LYS A 233 0.54 17.89 -39.73
N GLU A 234 0.33 17.48 -40.97
CA GLU A 234 -0.54 18.16 -41.91
C GLU A 234 -1.97 17.60 -41.93
N ALA A 235 -2.20 16.43 -41.32
CA ALA A 235 -3.54 15.83 -41.26
C ALA A 235 -4.57 16.79 -40.66
N PRO A 236 -5.74 16.96 -41.29
CA PRO A 236 -6.78 17.91 -40.84
C PRO A 236 -7.18 17.75 -39.38
N LEU A 237 -7.45 16.52 -38.94
CA LEU A 237 -7.90 16.25 -37.58
C LEU A 237 -6.91 16.70 -36.50
N ILE A 238 -5.60 16.49 -36.69
CA ILE A 238 -4.62 16.93 -35.68
C ILE A 238 -4.47 18.45 -35.64
N LYS A 239 -4.59 19.12 -36.78
CA LYS A 239 -4.59 20.59 -36.85
C LYS A 239 -5.83 21.18 -36.17
N GLU A 240 -7.00 20.60 -36.38
CA GLU A 240 -8.23 21.03 -35.71
C GLU A 240 -8.14 20.80 -34.20
N ALA A 241 -7.59 19.67 -33.75
CA ALA A 241 -7.38 19.41 -32.33
C ALA A 241 -6.39 20.40 -31.69
N GLN A 242 -5.31 20.76 -32.41
CA GLN A 242 -4.38 21.81 -31.96
C GLN A 242 -5.04 23.19 -31.90
N ALA A 243 -5.85 23.54 -32.90
CA ALA A 243 -6.62 24.78 -32.88
C ALA A 243 -7.63 24.81 -31.73
N MET A 244 -8.27 23.68 -31.40
CA MET A 244 -9.16 23.54 -30.24
C MET A 244 -8.40 23.76 -28.93
N LEU A 245 -7.19 23.24 -28.77
CA LEU A 245 -6.35 23.49 -27.59
C LEU A 245 -6.01 24.97 -27.42
N VAL A 246 -5.66 25.66 -28.51
CA VAL A 246 -5.39 27.11 -28.49
C VAL A 246 -6.64 27.88 -28.05
N LYS A 247 -7.82 27.53 -28.59
CA LYS A 247 -9.10 28.15 -28.16
C LYS A 247 -9.38 27.87 -26.67
N TRP A 248 -9.11 26.66 -26.19
CA TRP A 248 -9.23 26.30 -24.77
C TRP A 248 -8.36 27.21 -23.90
N GLU A 249 -7.08 27.41 -24.27
CA GLU A 249 -6.14 28.29 -23.57
C GLU A 249 -6.54 29.77 -23.62
N GLN A 250 -7.22 30.19 -24.67
CA GLN A 250 -7.80 31.53 -24.83
C GLN A 250 -9.15 31.72 -24.11
N ASN A 251 -9.60 30.70 -23.36
CA ASN A 251 -10.89 30.68 -22.68
C ASN A 251 -12.10 30.85 -23.63
N ASP A 252 -12.04 30.29 -24.84
CA ASP A 252 -13.18 30.24 -25.74
C ASP A 252 -14.40 29.59 -25.04
N PRO A 253 -15.56 30.28 -24.95
CA PRO A 253 -16.66 29.81 -24.11
C PRO A 253 -17.28 28.49 -24.60
N GLU A 254 -17.32 28.26 -25.93
CA GLU A 254 -17.91 27.06 -26.50
C GLU A 254 -17.00 25.84 -26.24
N VAL A 255 -15.68 26.01 -26.45
CA VAL A 255 -14.70 24.96 -26.20
C VAL A 255 -14.61 24.62 -24.70
N ARG A 256 -14.68 25.66 -23.84
CA ARG A 256 -14.67 25.44 -22.39
C ARG A 256 -15.93 24.74 -21.89
N ALA A 257 -17.10 25.09 -22.41
CA ALA A 257 -18.36 24.43 -22.06
C ALA A 257 -18.35 22.94 -22.47
N LEU A 258 -17.85 22.64 -23.68
CA LEU A 258 -17.71 21.25 -24.13
C LEU A 258 -16.71 20.48 -23.26
N TRP A 259 -15.54 21.06 -22.99
CA TRP A 259 -14.52 20.49 -22.14
C TRP A 259 -15.05 20.18 -20.74
N GLN A 260 -15.75 21.12 -20.11
CA GLN A 260 -16.35 20.92 -18.80
C GLN A 260 -17.35 19.77 -18.81
N LYS A 261 -18.30 19.79 -19.76
CA LYS A 261 -19.32 18.74 -19.90
C LYS A 261 -18.72 17.35 -20.05
N MET A 262 -17.72 17.19 -20.91
CA MET A 262 -17.12 15.88 -21.16
C MET A 262 -16.26 15.40 -19.99
N ASN A 263 -15.52 16.30 -19.31
CA ASN A 263 -14.77 15.92 -18.11
C ASN A 263 -15.69 15.56 -16.93
N GLU A 264 -16.84 16.23 -16.75
CA GLU A 264 -17.83 15.84 -15.74
C GLU A 264 -18.29 14.38 -15.92
N TRP A 265 -18.48 13.93 -17.16
CA TRP A 265 -18.80 12.53 -17.44
C TRP A 265 -17.66 11.58 -17.05
N VAL A 266 -16.42 11.96 -17.34
CA VAL A 266 -15.25 11.15 -17.01
C VAL A 266 -15.02 11.10 -15.49
N TYR A 267 -15.18 12.24 -14.79
CA TYR A 267 -15.03 12.29 -13.34
C TYR A 267 -16.05 11.37 -12.65
N ALA A 268 -17.32 11.43 -13.08
CA ALA A 268 -18.35 10.53 -12.57
C ALA A 268 -17.97 9.05 -12.82
N GLY A 269 -17.44 8.74 -14.00
CA GLY A 269 -16.97 7.40 -14.33
C GLY A 269 -15.80 6.94 -13.46
N PHE A 270 -14.81 7.79 -13.22
CA PHE A 270 -13.71 7.48 -12.31
C PHE A 270 -14.16 7.25 -10.87
N ASP A 271 -15.11 8.06 -10.38
CA ASP A 271 -15.66 7.91 -9.03
C ASP A 271 -16.34 6.54 -8.84
N GLU A 272 -17.05 6.05 -9.85
CA GLU A 272 -17.62 4.70 -9.83
C GLU A 272 -16.54 3.62 -9.72
N THR A 273 -15.48 3.71 -10.53
CA THR A 273 -14.36 2.76 -10.51
C THR A 273 -13.63 2.81 -9.15
N TYR A 274 -13.33 3.99 -8.61
CA TYR A 274 -12.68 4.13 -7.31
C TYR A 274 -13.54 3.55 -6.19
N LYS A 275 -14.84 3.82 -6.21
CA LYS A 275 -15.79 3.28 -5.23
C LYS A 275 -15.84 1.76 -5.29
N GLN A 276 -15.92 1.17 -6.50
CA GLN A 276 -15.90 -0.27 -6.69
C GLN A 276 -14.59 -0.89 -6.21
N MET A 277 -13.46 -0.26 -6.52
CA MET A 277 -12.13 -0.66 -6.06
C MET A 277 -11.95 -0.49 -4.55
N GLY A 278 -12.78 0.33 -3.88
CA GLY A 278 -12.66 0.64 -2.46
C GLY A 278 -11.46 1.51 -2.13
N VAL A 279 -11.11 2.43 -3.03
CA VAL A 279 -10.09 3.48 -2.83
C VAL A 279 -10.73 4.86 -2.87
N GLY A 280 -10.09 5.85 -2.27
CA GLY A 280 -10.62 7.22 -2.24
C GLY A 280 -9.55 8.25 -1.98
N PHE A 281 -9.92 9.53 -2.11
CA PHE A 281 -9.03 10.68 -1.97
C PHE A 281 -9.66 11.71 -1.03
N ASP A 282 -8.81 12.38 -0.25
CA ASP A 282 -9.22 13.47 0.61
C ASP A 282 -9.21 14.81 -0.16
N LYS A 283 -8.35 14.92 -1.17
CA LYS A 283 -8.24 16.07 -2.06
C LYS A 283 -7.89 15.65 -3.48
N ILE A 284 -8.56 16.20 -4.47
CA ILE A 284 -8.25 16.04 -5.89
C ILE A 284 -7.76 17.37 -6.44
N TYR A 285 -6.64 17.33 -7.17
CA TYR A 285 -6.12 18.45 -7.95
C TYR A 285 -6.36 18.19 -9.44
N TYR A 286 -6.52 19.25 -10.20
CA TYR A 286 -6.74 19.20 -11.63
C TYR A 286 -5.63 19.93 -12.38
N GLU A 287 -5.09 19.32 -13.43
CA GLU A 287 -4.02 19.95 -14.22
C GLU A 287 -4.48 21.29 -14.81
N SER A 288 -5.77 21.40 -15.16
CA SER A 288 -6.38 22.65 -15.65
C SER A 288 -6.28 23.83 -14.67
N ASP A 289 -6.17 23.57 -13.37
CA ASP A 289 -6.00 24.59 -12.32
C ASP A 289 -4.52 24.84 -12.00
N THR A 290 -3.67 23.81 -12.08
CA THR A 290 -2.29 23.86 -11.57
C THR A 290 -1.27 24.36 -12.60
N TYR A 291 -1.54 24.23 -13.90
CA TYR A 291 -0.54 24.45 -14.96
C TYR A 291 0.03 25.87 -15.05
N LEU A 292 -0.73 26.88 -14.65
CA LEU A 292 -0.28 28.29 -14.65
C LEU A 292 0.53 28.66 -13.40
N VAL A 293 0.29 27.99 -12.28
CA VAL A 293 0.92 28.31 -10.98
C VAL A 293 2.43 28.07 -11.02
N GLY A 294 2.86 26.99 -11.66
CA GLY A 294 4.27 26.63 -11.76
C GLY A 294 5.13 27.67 -12.49
N LYS A 295 4.55 28.39 -13.46
CA LYS A 295 5.25 29.47 -14.17
C LYS A 295 5.68 30.58 -13.21
N GLY A 296 4.81 30.99 -12.28
CA GLY A 296 5.13 31.99 -11.26
C GLY A 296 6.29 31.55 -10.36
N GLU A 297 6.35 30.27 -9.99
CA GLU A 297 7.45 29.73 -9.19
C GLU A 297 8.78 29.68 -9.95
N VAL A 298 8.75 29.35 -11.23
CA VAL A 298 9.95 29.40 -12.09
C VAL A 298 10.45 30.84 -12.25
N GLU A 299 9.58 31.82 -12.45
CA GLU A 299 9.96 33.25 -12.51
C GLU A 299 10.51 33.73 -11.14
N ARG A 300 9.95 33.27 -10.03
CA ARG A 300 10.49 33.55 -8.69
C ARG A 300 11.89 32.97 -8.51
N GLY A 301 12.13 31.72 -8.92
CA GLY A 301 13.45 31.08 -8.91
C GLY A 301 14.46 31.78 -9.84
N LEU A 302 14.01 32.26 -11.00
CA LEU A 302 14.82 33.06 -11.91
C LEU A 302 15.25 34.41 -11.27
N ALA A 303 14.34 35.11 -10.62
CA ALA A 303 14.62 36.37 -9.92
C ALA A 303 15.58 36.18 -8.74
N LYS A 304 15.53 35.02 -8.06
CA LYS A 304 16.42 34.65 -6.94
C LYS A 304 17.81 34.18 -7.41
N GLY A 305 17.95 33.80 -8.68
CA GLY A 305 19.20 33.27 -9.25
C GLY A 305 19.33 31.75 -9.12
N ASP A 306 18.28 31.02 -8.72
CA ASP A 306 18.24 29.55 -8.67
C ASP A 306 18.16 28.95 -10.09
N PHE A 307 17.63 29.72 -11.06
CA PHE A 307 17.46 29.39 -12.46
C PHE A 307 18.07 30.47 -13.35
N TYR A 308 18.27 30.18 -14.63
CA TYR A 308 18.82 31.12 -15.58
C TYR A 308 18.07 31.10 -16.92
N ARG A 309 18.15 32.22 -17.67
CA ARG A 309 17.54 32.38 -18.99
C ARG A 309 18.59 32.27 -20.06
N ARG A 310 18.35 31.45 -21.08
CA ARG A 310 19.19 31.38 -22.28
C ARG A 310 18.88 32.52 -23.27
N GLU A 311 19.75 32.71 -24.27
CA GLU A 311 19.60 33.74 -25.31
C GLU A 311 18.31 33.58 -26.13
N ASP A 312 17.84 32.36 -26.32
CA ASP A 312 16.56 32.04 -26.99
C ASP A 312 15.32 32.36 -26.18
N GLY A 313 15.47 32.84 -24.92
CA GLY A 313 14.40 33.17 -24.01
C GLY A 313 13.96 32.02 -23.12
N SER A 314 14.40 30.79 -23.34
CA SER A 314 14.06 29.62 -22.52
C SER A 314 14.68 29.70 -21.11
N VAL A 315 14.00 29.11 -20.10
CA VAL A 315 14.46 29.09 -18.70
C VAL A 315 14.89 27.69 -18.31
N TRP A 316 16.07 27.59 -17.70
CA TRP A 316 16.74 26.36 -17.34
C TRP A 316 17.22 26.35 -15.89
N ALA A 317 17.31 25.16 -15.32
CA ALA A 317 17.98 24.88 -14.05
C ALA A 317 19.30 24.15 -14.32
N ASP A 318 20.41 24.68 -13.80
CA ASP A 318 21.70 23.99 -13.78
C ASP A 318 21.72 22.98 -12.62
N LEU A 319 21.91 21.71 -12.93
CA LEU A 319 21.94 20.60 -11.98
C LEU A 319 23.31 19.90 -11.93
N ALA A 320 24.35 20.49 -12.53
CA ALA A 320 25.70 19.90 -12.61
C ALA A 320 26.28 19.57 -11.23
N GLN A 321 26.02 20.40 -10.21
CA GLN A 321 26.44 20.14 -8.82
C GLN A 321 25.79 18.89 -8.21
N ASN A 322 24.66 18.47 -8.76
CA ASN A 322 23.93 17.26 -8.35
C ASN A 322 24.31 16.05 -9.25
N GLY A 323 25.25 16.22 -10.17
CA GLY A 323 25.64 15.19 -11.16
C GLY A 323 24.55 14.87 -12.18
N LEU A 324 23.71 15.85 -12.51
CA LEU A 324 22.59 15.73 -13.45
C LEU A 324 22.74 16.76 -14.57
N ASP A 325 22.07 16.49 -15.71
CA ASP A 325 22.00 17.41 -16.82
C ASP A 325 21.12 18.63 -16.49
N GLU A 326 21.33 19.74 -17.20
CA GLU A 326 20.47 20.91 -17.12
C GLU A 326 19.02 20.55 -17.45
N LYS A 327 18.07 21.19 -16.77
CA LYS A 327 16.64 20.93 -16.95
C LYS A 327 15.89 22.15 -17.48
N LEU A 328 15.23 21.98 -18.62
CA LEU A 328 14.31 22.98 -19.18
C LEU A 328 13.09 23.13 -18.26
N LEU A 329 12.75 24.38 -17.93
CA LEU A 329 11.59 24.76 -17.11
C LEU A 329 10.55 25.54 -17.92
N LEU A 330 10.97 26.50 -18.74
CA LEU A 330 10.09 27.20 -19.68
C LEU A 330 10.71 27.18 -21.08
N ARG A 331 9.87 26.95 -22.10
CA ARG A 331 10.29 27.04 -23.50
C ARG A 331 10.57 28.49 -23.91
N ALA A 332 11.17 28.69 -25.07
CA ALA A 332 11.48 30.03 -25.62
C ALA A 332 10.24 30.91 -25.78
N ASP A 333 9.09 30.33 -26.07
CA ASP A 333 7.79 31.02 -26.16
C ASP A 333 7.14 31.29 -24.78
N GLY A 334 7.81 30.92 -23.67
CA GLY A 334 7.32 31.08 -22.30
C GLY A 334 6.30 30.02 -21.87
N THR A 335 6.07 28.95 -22.65
CA THR A 335 5.18 27.87 -22.26
C THR A 335 5.85 26.90 -21.27
N SER A 336 5.03 26.36 -20.36
CA SER A 336 5.44 25.42 -19.33
C SER A 336 5.75 24.02 -19.90
N VAL A 337 6.65 23.30 -19.24
CA VAL A 337 6.88 21.86 -19.43
C VAL A 337 6.31 21.10 -18.23
N TYR A 338 6.27 19.76 -18.30
CA TYR A 338 5.74 18.93 -17.19
C TYR A 338 6.39 19.25 -15.83
N MET A 339 7.73 19.44 -15.79
CA MET A 339 8.43 19.81 -14.56
C MET A 339 7.86 21.09 -13.91
N THR A 340 7.53 22.08 -14.73
CA THR A 340 6.93 23.35 -14.27
C THR A 340 5.54 23.13 -13.69
N GLN A 341 4.77 22.27 -14.31
CA GLN A 341 3.42 21.91 -13.83
C GLN A 341 3.49 21.23 -12.47
N ASP A 342 4.44 20.29 -12.28
CA ASP A 342 4.65 19.59 -11.01
C ASP A 342 5.10 20.54 -9.90
N ILE A 343 5.95 21.53 -10.20
CA ILE A 343 6.32 22.60 -9.25
C ILE A 343 5.06 23.38 -8.83
N GLY A 344 4.19 23.73 -9.78
CA GLY A 344 2.93 24.44 -9.50
C GLY A 344 1.99 23.63 -8.62
N THR A 345 1.84 22.35 -8.91
CA THR A 345 1.01 21.44 -8.12
C THR A 345 1.57 21.30 -6.71
N ALA A 346 2.89 21.16 -6.56
CA ALA A 346 3.55 21.07 -5.26
C ALA A 346 3.32 22.33 -4.43
N LYS A 347 3.38 23.53 -5.06
CA LYS A 347 3.07 24.79 -4.37
C LYS A 347 1.67 24.80 -3.81
N LEU A 348 0.65 24.48 -4.62
CA LEU A 348 -0.75 24.49 -4.18
C LEU A 348 -0.98 23.51 -3.04
N ARG A 349 -0.36 22.34 -3.08
CA ARG A 349 -0.42 21.36 -2.01
C ARG A 349 0.13 21.89 -0.69
N PHE A 350 1.26 22.60 -0.75
CA PHE A 350 1.87 23.21 0.42
C PHE A 350 1.05 24.39 0.96
N GLU A 351 0.32 25.11 0.10
CA GLU A 351 -0.61 26.17 0.52
C GLU A 351 -1.87 25.58 1.20
N ASP A 352 -2.34 24.42 0.71
CA ASP A 352 -3.51 23.74 1.28
C ASP A 352 -3.20 23.00 2.59
N TYR A 353 -1.97 22.45 2.75
CA TYR A 353 -1.60 21.57 3.86
C TYR A 353 -0.17 21.84 4.36
N PRO A 354 0.08 21.79 5.69
CA PRO A 354 1.42 21.85 6.26
C PRO A 354 2.13 20.48 6.12
N ILE A 355 2.61 20.18 4.91
CA ILE A 355 3.18 18.87 4.56
C ILE A 355 4.57 18.70 5.18
N ASP A 356 4.75 17.65 6.00
CA ASP A 356 6.05 17.21 6.51
C ASP A 356 6.74 16.24 5.56
N LYS A 357 5.96 15.34 4.93
CA LYS A 357 6.48 14.35 3.97
C LYS A 357 5.54 14.18 2.78
N MET A 358 6.09 14.29 1.57
CA MET A 358 5.34 14.07 0.33
C MET A 358 5.76 12.75 -0.33
N VAL A 359 4.79 11.89 -0.62
CA VAL A 359 4.98 10.59 -1.28
C VAL A 359 4.27 10.59 -2.63
N TYR A 360 5.03 10.35 -3.70
CA TYR A 360 4.49 10.16 -5.06
C TYR A 360 4.56 8.68 -5.43
N VAL A 361 3.41 8.06 -5.63
CA VAL A 361 3.29 6.65 -6.03
C VAL A 361 3.25 6.58 -7.55
N VAL A 362 4.42 6.41 -8.18
CA VAL A 362 4.58 6.48 -9.64
C VAL A 362 5.52 5.38 -10.12
N GLY A 363 5.31 4.90 -11.34
CA GLY A 363 6.15 3.86 -11.94
C GLY A 363 7.63 4.21 -12.05
N ASN A 364 8.49 3.21 -12.06
CA ASN A 364 9.95 3.34 -12.06
C ASN A 364 10.52 4.07 -13.29
N GLU A 365 9.75 4.23 -14.35
CA GLU A 365 10.15 5.01 -15.53
C GLU A 365 10.36 6.51 -15.23
N GLN A 366 9.84 7.02 -14.10
CA GLN A 366 9.86 8.42 -13.70
C GLN A 366 10.91 8.74 -12.61
N GLU A 367 11.81 7.82 -12.25
CA GLU A 367 12.81 8.02 -11.19
C GLU A 367 13.67 9.28 -11.40
N TYR A 368 14.16 9.49 -12.63
CA TYR A 368 14.93 10.68 -12.97
C TYR A 368 14.12 11.97 -12.79
N HIS A 369 12.85 11.97 -13.20
CA HIS A 369 11.96 13.12 -13.10
C HIS A 369 11.74 13.55 -11.63
N PHE A 370 11.42 12.60 -10.74
CA PHE A 370 11.19 12.90 -9.31
C PHE A 370 12.47 13.28 -8.57
N LYS A 371 13.63 12.72 -8.95
CA LYS A 371 14.92 13.17 -8.43
C LYS A 371 15.17 14.64 -8.75
N VAL A 372 14.91 15.05 -9.98
CA VAL A 372 15.03 16.46 -10.41
C VAL A 372 14.01 17.32 -9.67
N LEU A 373 12.75 16.90 -9.59
CA LEU A 373 11.68 17.64 -8.89
C LEU A 373 12.04 17.92 -7.43
N SER A 374 12.53 16.92 -6.70
CA SER A 374 12.99 17.06 -5.31
C SER A 374 14.04 18.16 -5.16
N ILE A 375 15.05 18.16 -6.04
CA ILE A 375 16.12 19.17 -6.03
C ILE A 375 15.56 20.57 -6.29
N LEU A 376 14.67 20.71 -7.27
CA LEU A 376 14.08 22.01 -7.63
C LEU A 376 13.19 22.56 -6.54
N LEU A 377 12.38 21.72 -5.89
CA LEU A 377 11.54 22.10 -4.77
C LEU A 377 12.36 22.54 -3.55
N ASP A 378 13.45 21.84 -3.23
CA ASP A 378 14.37 22.23 -2.17
C ASP A 378 15.04 23.59 -2.47
N ARG A 379 15.52 23.83 -3.71
CA ARG A 379 16.08 25.14 -4.12
C ARG A 379 15.06 26.27 -4.03
N LEU A 380 13.81 26.01 -4.39
CA LEU A 380 12.72 26.96 -4.28
C LEU A 380 12.29 27.21 -2.82
N GLY A 381 12.81 26.43 -1.85
CA GLY A 381 12.58 26.59 -0.41
C GLY A 381 11.32 25.91 0.09
N PHE A 382 10.81 24.89 -0.61
CA PHE A 382 9.70 24.07 -0.10
C PHE A 382 10.21 23.13 1.00
N PRO A 383 9.63 23.14 2.21
CA PRO A 383 10.09 22.34 3.35
C PRO A 383 10.16 20.85 3.08
N PHE A 384 9.22 20.31 2.31
CA PHE A 384 9.15 18.89 1.96
C PHE A 384 10.05 18.49 0.78
N GLY A 385 10.76 19.41 0.14
CA GLY A 385 11.60 19.11 -1.04
C GLY A 385 12.62 17.99 -0.77
N LYS A 386 13.31 18.04 0.38
CA LYS A 386 14.25 16.99 0.82
C LYS A 386 13.58 15.72 1.30
N GLU A 387 12.37 15.81 1.81
CA GLU A 387 11.57 14.69 2.31
C GLU A 387 10.61 14.12 1.26
N LEU A 388 10.77 14.53 -0.01
CA LEU A 388 10.03 13.96 -1.13
C LEU A 388 10.43 12.49 -1.32
N VAL A 389 9.46 11.62 -1.30
CA VAL A 389 9.63 10.19 -1.56
C VAL A 389 8.98 9.85 -2.90
N HIS A 390 9.79 9.45 -3.88
CA HIS A 390 9.27 8.75 -5.04
C HIS A 390 9.14 7.28 -4.68
N PHE A 391 7.91 6.84 -4.40
CA PHE A 391 7.61 5.42 -4.27
C PHE A 391 7.56 4.80 -5.68
N SER A 392 8.74 4.36 -6.13
CA SER A 392 8.95 3.75 -7.44
C SER A 392 8.49 2.30 -7.43
N TYR A 393 7.59 1.93 -8.33
CA TYR A 393 7.10 0.56 -8.45
C TYR A 393 7.28 0.00 -9.86
N GLY A 394 7.45 -1.34 -9.94
CA GLY A 394 7.59 -2.07 -11.19
C GLY A 394 6.26 -2.22 -11.94
N MET A 395 6.35 -2.49 -13.23
CA MET A 395 5.19 -2.60 -14.12
C MET A 395 4.39 -3.90 -13.86
N VAL A 396 3.10 -3.87 -14.18
CA VAL A 396 2.25 -5.05 -14.25
C VAL A 396 2.09 -5.47 -15.71
N GLU A 397 2.28 -6.76 -15.97
CA GLU A 397 2.18 -7.36 -17.31
C GLU A 397 1.12 -8.46 -17.30
N LEU A 398 0.59 -8.77 -18.48
CA LEU A 398 -0.29 -9.91 -18.70
C LEU A 398 0.50 -11.08 -19.28
N PRO A 399 0.00 -12.34 -19.18
CA PRO A 399 0.63 -13.51 -19.79
C PRO A 399 0.90 -13.36 -21.29
N ASN A 400 0.10 -12.55 -21.99
CA ASN A 400 0.17 -12.30 -23.42
C ASN A 400 1.01 -11.08 -23.83
N GLY A 401 1.77 -10.47 -22.89
CA GLY A 401 2.68 -9.36 -23.14
C GLY A 401 2.26 -8.01 -22.52
N LYS A 402 3.07 -6.95 -22.77
CA LYS A 402 2.84 -5.61 -22.21
C LYS A 402 1.54 -4.99 -22.72
N MET A 403 0.83 -4.32 -21.82
CA MET A 403 -0.35 -3.52 -22.17
C MET A 403 0.03 -2.33 -23.07
N LYS A 404 -0.51 -2.27 -24.29
CA LYS A 404 -0.35 -1.13 -25.18
C LYS A 404 -1.64 -0.31 -25.24
N SER A 405 -1.60 0.90 -24.73
CA SER A 405 -2.77 1.78 -24.65
C SER A 405 -3.29 2.32 -25.99
N ARG A 406 -2.54 2.15 -27.09
CA ARG A 406 -2.90 2.71 -28.42
C ARG A 406 -3.61 1.74 -29.37
N GLU A 407 -3.78 0.48 -29.01
CA GLU A 407 -4.31 -0.58 -29.90
C GLU A 407 -5.58 -1.27 -29.37
N GLY A 408 -6.22 -0.73 -28.31
CA GLY A 408 -7.45 -1.34 -27.75
C GLY A 408 -7.22 -2.66 -26.99
N THR A 409 -5.98 -3.00 -26.62
CA THR A 409 -5.60 -4.24 -25.93
C THR A 409 -5.26 -4.01 -24.45
N VAL A 410 -5.74 -2.91 -23.87
CA VAL A 410 -5.55 -2.60 -22.45
C VAL A 410 -6.66 -3.27 -21.65
N VAL A 411 -6.32 -4.00 -20.59
CA VAL A 411 -7.32 -4.55 -19.67
C VAL A 411 -7.93 -3.40 -18.87
N ASP A 412 -9.19 -3.14 -19.16
CA ASP A 412 -10.01 -2.16 -18.44
C ASP A 412 -10.15 -2.55 -16.97
N ALA A 413 -10.15 -1.56 -16.08
CA ALA A 413 -10.22 -1.80 -14.64
C ALA A 413 -11.59 -2.34 -14.21
N ASP A 414 -12.67 -1.83 -14.80
CA ASP A 414 -14.03 -2.25 -14.47
C ASP A 414 -14.29 -3.67 -14.96
N ASP A 415 -13.88 -3.98 -16.21
CA ASP A 415 -13.99 -5.32 -16.78
C ASP A 415 -13.19 -6.35 -15.95
N LEU A 416 -11.98 -5.96 -15.51
CA LEU A 416 -11.16 -6.82 -14.67
C LEU A 416 -11.83 -7.11 -13.33
N MET A 417 -12.33 -6.09 -12.65
CA MET A 417 -13.01 -6.25 -11.36
C MET A 417 -14.28 -7.08 -11.51
N ALA A 418 -15.08 -6.82 -12.56
CA ALA A 418 -16.29 -7.58 -12.85
C ALA A 418 -15.99 -9.07 -13.12
N GLN A 419 -14.94 -9.36 -13.89
CA GLN A 419 -14.51 -10.73 -14.16
C GLN A 419 -14.08 -11.44 -12.87
N MET A 420 -13.26 -10.79 -12.03
CA MET A 420 -12.81 -11.35 -10.75
C MET A 420 -13.97 -11.66 -9.80
N ILE A 421 -15.00 -10.80 -9.78
CA ILE A 421 -16.22 -11.02 -8.98
C ILE A 421 -17.03 -12.19 -9.53
N ALA A 422 -17.17 -12.28 -10.86
CA ALA A 422 -17.89 -13.38 -11.50
C ALA A 422 -17.19 -14.73 -11.24
N ASP A 423 -15.88 -14.79 -11.39
CA ASP A 423 -15.07 -15.99 -11.12
C ASP A 423 -15.19 -16.41 -9.63
N ALA A 424 -15.13 -15.43 -8.71
CA ALA A 424 -15.34 -15.69 -7.29
C ALA A 424 -16.73 -16.27 -7.00
N LYS A 425 -17.76 -15.73 -7.64
CA LYS A 425 -19.15 -16.22 -7.51
C LYS A 425 -19.28 -17.66 -7.96
N GLU A 426 -18.68 -18.01 -9.10
CA GLU A 426 -18.74 -19.37 -9.65
C GLU A 426 -17.97 -20.37 -8.76
N ILE A 427 -16.74 -20.06 -8.37
CA ILE A 427 -15.90 -20.96 -7.57
C ILE A 427 -16.45 -21.15 -6.15
N SER A 428 -17.06 -20.13 -5.54
CA SER A 428 -17.62 -20.21 -4.19
C SER A 428 -19.06 -20.74 -4.14
N LYS A 429 -19.74 -20.87 -5.26
CA LYS A 429 -21.17 -21.18 -5.40
C LYS A 429 -21.62 -22.36 -4.54
N ASP A 430 -20.93 -23.49 -4.64
CA ASP A 430 -21.32 -24.70 -3.90
C ASP A 430 -21.20 -24.52 -2.39
N LYS A 431 -20.17 -23.83 -1.91
CA LYS A 431 -19.95 -23.55 -0.49
C LYS A 431 -20.97 -22.55 0.04
N VAL A 432 -21.16 -21.44 -0.68
CA VAL A 432 -22.08 -20.36 -0.31
C VAL A 432 -23.53 -20.89 -0.24
N ASN A 433 -23.95 -21.72 -1.20
CA ASN A 433 -25.28 -22.31 -1.21
C ASN A 433 -25.57 -23.26 -0.03
N THR A 434 -24.54 -23.76 0.66
CA THR A 434 -24.71 -24.57 1.88
C THR A 434 -24.87 -23.74 3.16
N LEU A 435 -24.70 -22.43 3.07
CA LEU A 435 -24.85 -21.55 4.23
C LEU A 435 -26.33 -21.41 4.60
N PRO A 436 -26.69 -21.58 5.88
CA PRO A 436 -28.07 -21.42 6.31
C PRO A 436 -28.53 -19.97 6.12
N ASP A 437 -29.76 -19.80 5.63
CA ASP A 437 -30.44 -18.50 5.51
C ASP A 437 -29.68 -17.46 4.65
N ILE A 438 -28.86 -17.90 3.68
CA ILE A 438 -28.13 -17.01 2.78
C ILE A 438 -29.10 -16.33 1.81
N THR A 439 -29.02 -15.03 1.70
CA THR A 439 -29.76 -14.27 0.68
C THR A 439 -28.91 -14.11 -0.60
N GLU A 440 -29.55 -13.81 -1.73
CA GLU A 440 -28.83 -13.54 -2.98
C GLU A 440 -27.93 -12.31 -2.86
N ASP A 441 -28.38 -11.25 -2.17
CA ASP A 441 -27.61 -10.04 -1.93
C ASP A 441 -26.36 -10.33 -1.08
N GLU A 442 -26.49 -11.14 -0.02
CA GLU A 442 -25.34 -11.57 0.80
C GLU A 442 -24.37 -12.43 -0.02
N ALA A 443 -24.88 -13.34 -0.85
CA ALA A 443 -24.04 -14.16 -1.73
C ALA A 443 -23.27 -13.30 -2.75
N ASN A 444 -23.91 -12.29 -3.34
CA ASN A 444 -23.28 -11.34 -4.25
C ASN A 444 -22.22 -10.50 -3.53
N GLU A 445 -22.49 -10.06 -2.29
CA GLU A 445 -21.53 -9.29 -1.49
C GLU A 445 -20.30 -10.13 -1.08
N ILE A 446 -20.51 -11.40 -0.72
CA ILE A 446 -19.41 -12.35 -0.50
C ILE A 446 -18.56 -12.50 -1.77
N ALA A 447 -19.19 -12.70 -2.92
CA ALA A 447 -18.49 -12.82 -4.19
C ALA A 447 -17.69 -11.55 -4.52
N ARG A 448 -18.24 -10.36 -4.26
CA ARG A 448 -17.55 -9.08 -4.41
C ARG A 448 -16.30 -9.01 -3.50
N MET A 449 -16.45 -9.30 -2.21
CA MET A 449 -15.34 -9.27 -1.26
C MET A 449 -14.24 -10.26 -1.65
N VAL A 450 -14.60 -11.46 -2.09
CA VAL A 450 -13.65 -12.52 -2.47
C VAL A 450 -12.93 -12.18 -3.77
N GLY A 451 -13.67 -11.76 -4.80
CA GLY A 451 -13.09 -11.40 -6.10
C GLY A 451 -12.14 -10.21 -6.01
N LEU A 452 -12.58 -9.13 -5.34
CA LEU A 452 -11.73 -7.98 -5.11
C LEU A 452 -10.57 -8.29 -4.15
N GLY A 453 -10.80 -9.13 -3.14
CA GLY A 453 -9.78 -9.60 -2.22
C GLY A 453 -8.68 -10.39 -2.94
N ALA A 454 -9.06 -11.26 -3.87
CA ALA A 454 -8.13 -12.00 -4.72
C ALA A 454 -7.24 -11.06 -5.55
N LEU A 455 -7.86 -10.12 -6.27
CA LEU A 455 -7.17 -9.12 -7.10
C LEU A 455 -6.19 -8.29 -6.28
N LYS A 456 -6.67 -7.67 -5.20
CA LYS A 456 -5.88 -6.79 -4.33
C LYS A 456 -4.71 -7.52 -3.69
N TYR A 457 -4.97 -8.68 -3.11
CA TYR A 457 -3.94 -9.46 -2.45
C TYR A 457 -2.85 -9.91 -3.43
N PHE A 458 -3.22 -10.39 -4.61
CA PHE A 458 -2.28 -10.83 -5.63
C PHE A 458 -1.32 -9.71 -6.04
N ILE A 459 -1.84 -8.49 -6.19
CA ILE A 459 -1.04 -7.32 -6.55
C ILE A 459 -0.14 -6.88 -5.38
N LEU A 460 -0.66 -6.88 -4.14
CA LEU A 460 0.02 -6.30 -2.98
C LEU A 460 1.00 -7.26 -2.28
N LYS A 461 0.88 -8.59 -2.48
CA LYS A 461 1.82 -9.56 -1.89
C LYS A 461 3.21 -9.56 -2.50
N VAL A 462 3.36 -9.00 -3.69
CA VAL A 462 4.63 -8.93 -4.42
C VAL A 462 5.40 -7.67 -3.99
N ASP A 463 6.72 -7.78 -3.84
CA ASP A 463 7.59 -6.61 -3.62
C ASP A 463 7.25 -5.53 -4.66
N PRO A 464 6.84 -4.32 -4.24
CA PRO A 464 6.38 -3.29 -5.16
C PRO A 464 7.40 -2.92 -6.25
N ARG A 465 8.70 -2.99 -5.95
CA ARG A 465 9.79 -2.64 -6.89
C ARG A 465 9.94 -3.62 -8.05
N LYS A 466 9.37 -4.83 -7.92
CA LYS A 466 9.45 -5.86 -8.95
C LYS A 466 8.33 -5.70 -9.98
N ASN A 467 8.66 -5.97 -11.25
CA ASN A 467 7.63 -6.22 -12.25
C ASN A 467 6.85 -7.48 -11.87
N MET A 468 5.59 -7.51 -12.20
CA MET A 468 4.74 -8.67 -11.93
C MET A 468 3.93 -9.07 -13.14
N LEU A 469 3.66 -10.37 -13.22
CA LEU A 469 2.69 -10.94 -14.15
C LEU A 469 1.38 -11.16 -13.39
N PHE A 470 0.30 -10.55 -13.85
CA PHE A 470 -1.02 -10.76 -13.26
C PHE A 470 -1.69 -11.98 -13.87
N ASN A 471 -2.01 -12.96 -13.04
CA ASN A 471 -2.74 -14.18 -13.43
C ASN A 471 -4.05 -14.28 -12.61
N PRO A 472 -5.22 -14.05 -13.22
CA PRO A 472 -6.51 -14.12 -12.54
C PRO A 472 -6.79 -15.48 -11.89
N GLU A 473 -6.51 -16.59 -12.59
CA GLU A 473 -6.79 -17.95 -12.12
C GLU A 473 -5.98 -18.29 -10.84
N GLU A 474 -4.69 -17.93 -10.82
CA GLU A 474 -3.85 -18.14 -9.62
C GLU A 474 -4.27 -17.25 -8.45
N SER A 475 -4.81 -16.07 -8.71
CA SER A 475 -5.17 -15.11 -7.67
C SER A 475 -6.36 -15.54 -6.83
N ILE A 476 -7.26 -16.35 -7.39
CA ILE A 476 -8.54 -16.73 -6.78
C ILE A 476 -8.51 -18.11 -6.10
N ASP A 477 -7.37 -18.81 -6.11
CA ASP A 477 -7.22 -20.12 -5.47
C ASP A 477 -7.40 -20.04 -3.95
N PHE A 478 -8.21 -20.95 -3.40
CA PHE A 478 -8.49 -21.06 -1.97
C PHE A 478 -7.43 -21.82 -1.17
N ASN A 479 -6.46 -22.46 -1.83
CA ASN A 479 -5.44 -23.30 -1.19
C ASN A 479 -4.03 -22.71 -1.25
N GLY A 480 -3.86 -21.61 -2.01
CA GLY A 480 -2.57 -20.98 -2.23
C GLY A 480 -2.30 -19.77 -1.31
N ASN A 481 -1.19 -19.07 -1.58
CA ASN A 481 -0.90 -17.78 -0.97
C ASN A 481 -1.76 -16.69 -1.65
N THR A 482 -3.03 -16.61 -1.25
CA THR A 482 -4.06 -15.79 -1.89
C THR A 482 -4.93 -15.06 -0.88
N GLY A 483 -5.62 -14.01 -1.32
CA GLY A 483 -6.63 -13.31 -0.52
C GLY A 483 -7.76 -14.23 -0.06
N PRO A 484 -8.38 -15.03 -0.96
CA PRO A 484 -9.43 -15.98 -0.60
C PRO A 484 -9.04 -16.99 0.48
N PHE A 485 -7.80 -17.47 0.52
CA PHE A 485 -7.33 -18.34 1.59
C PHE A 485 -7.41 -17.67 2.97
N ILE A 486 -6.97 -16.41 3.06
CA ILE A 486 -6.99 -15.65 4.32
C ILE A 486 -8.44 -15.31 4.70
N GLN A 487 -9.26 -14.89 3.73
CA GLN A 487 -10.68 -14.60 3.93
C GLN A 487 -11.45 -15.84 4.41
N TYR A 488 -11.17 -16.99 3.83
CA TYR A 488 -11.77 -18.26 4.26
C TYR A 488 -11.35 -18.65 5.69
N THR A 489 -10.09 -18.41 6.04
CA THR A 489 -9.60 -18.63 7.42
C THR A 489 -10.36 -17.74 8.41
N TYR A 490 -10.55 -16.46 8.07
CA TYR A 490 -11.34 -15.53 8.88
C TYR A 490 -12.80 -16.00 9.04
N ALA A 491 -13.47 -16.34 7.94
CA ALA A 491 -14.86 -16.81 7.96
C ALA A 491 -15.03 -18.12 8.77
N ARG A 492 -14.05 -19.04 8.70
CA ARG A 492 -13.97 -20.24 9.53
C ARG A 492 -13.94 -19.90 11.01
N ILE A 493 -13.07 -18.96 11.42
CA ILE A 493 -13.00 -18.51 12.82
C ILE A 493 -14.34 -17.92 13.24
N GLN A 494 -14.96 -17.06 12.43
CA GLN A 494 -16.27 -16.49 12.72
C GLN A 494 -17.35 -17.56 12.90
N SER A 495 -17.28 -18.66 12.13
CA SER A 495 -18.19 -19.80 12.31
C SER A 495 -17.99 -20.51 13.66
N VAL A 496 -16.74 -20.68 14.11
CA VAL A 496 -16.43 -21.24 15.43
C VAL A 496 -16.96 -20.35 16.54
N LEU A 497 -16.73 -19.04 16.45
CA LEU A 497 -17.17 -18.06 17.46
C LEU A 497 -18.71 -17.98 17.56
N ARG A 498 -19.44 -18.02 16.44
CA ARG A 498 -20.91 -18.09 16.45
C ARG A 498 -21.43 -19.32 17.17
N LYS A 499 -20.80 -20.48 16.99
CA LYS A 499 -21.16 -21.73 17.69
C LYS A 499 -20.80 -21.67 19.16
N ALA A 500 -19.81 -20.90 19.55
CA ALA A 500 -19.38 -20.70 20.94
C ALA A 500 -20.22 -19.65 21.70
N ALA A 501 -21.05 -18.84 21.02
CA ALA A 501 -21.80 -17.73 21.62
C ALA A 501 -22.73 -18.13 22.79
N SER A 502 -22.98 -19.43 22.99
CA SER A 502 -23.68 -19.98 24.15
C SER A 502 -22.79 -20.24 25.39
N VAL A 503 -21.46 -20.03 25.26
CA VAL A 503 -20.48 -20.22 26.34
C VAL A 503 -20.06 -18.84 26.85
N SER A 504 -20.45 -18.46 28.06
CA SER A 504 -20.04 -17.15 28.64
C SER A 504 -18.55 -17.14 28.94
N ASN A 505 -17.85 -16.14 28.41
CA ASN A 505 -16.41 -15.91 28.58
C ASN A 505 -16.17 -14.57 29.31
N ASP A 506 -16.43 -14.54 30.60
CA ASP A 506 -16.27 -13.31 31.42
C ASP A 506 -15.13 -13.42 32.44
N SER A 507 -14.23 -14.37 32.26
CA SER A 507 -13.12 -14.61 33.18
C SER A 507 -11.76 -14.24 32.56
N ARG A 508 -10.87 -13.60 33.37
CA ARG A 508 -9.48 -13.40 33.06
C ARG A 508 -8.83 -14.73 32.68
N LEU A 509 -8.07 -14.73 31.57
CA LEU A 509 -7.37 -15.93 31.13
C LEU A 509 -6.35 -16.39 32.17
N ALA A 510 -6.31 -17.69 32.42
CA ALA A 510 -5.28 -18.32 33.23
C ALA A 510 -4.45 -19.25 32.35
N THR A 511 -3.20 -19.47 32.75
CA THR A 511 -2.36 -20.49 32.10
C THR A 511 -2.95 -21.86 32.43
N PRO A 512 -3.31 -22.68 31.43
CA PRO A 512 -3.84 -24.02 31.67
C PRO A 512 -2.86 -24.90 32.47
N GLU A 513 -3.34 -25.76 33.34
CA GLU A 513 -2.48 -26.68 34.11
C GLU A 513 -1.62 -27.57 33.19
N THR A 514 -2.14 -27.93 32.02
CA THR A 514 -1.42 -28.72 30.99
C THR A 514 -0.44 -27.89 30.18
N GLY A 515 -0.34 -26.58 30.42
CA GLY A 515 0.49 -25.64 29.66
C GLY A 515 -0.04 -25.35 28.25
N LEU A 516 0.67 -24.46 27.54
CA LEU A 516 0.44 -24.16 26.14
C LEU A 516 1.06 -25.24 25.24
N SER A 517 0.34 -25.67 24.22
CA SER A 517 0.93 -26.47 23.16
C SER A 517 1.88 -25.62 22.31
N PRO A 518 2.85 -26.23 21.61
CA PRO A 518 3.77 -25.48 20.73
C PRO A 518 3.03 -24.62 19.68
N LYS A 519 1.87 -25.06 19.18
CA LYS A 519 1.08 -24.31 18.19
C LYS A 519 0.30 -23.15 18.81
N GLU A 520 -0.21 -23.30 20.03
CA GLU A 520 -0.82 -22.22 20.79
C GLU A 520 0.22 -21.12 21.07
N LEU A 521 1.40 -21.52 21.56
CA LEU A 521 2.50 -20.58 21.81
C LEU A 521 2.94 -19.84 20.53
N ALA A 522 3.16 -20.57 19.43
CA ALA A 522 3.57 -19.98 18.15
C ALA A 522 2.55 -18.96 17.62
N LEU A 523 1.24 -19.22 17.78
CA LEU A 523 0.20 -18.27 17.41
C LEU A 523 0.24 -17.00 18.27
N ILE A 524 0.42 -17.14 19.59
CA ILE A 524 0.52 -15.99 20.48
C ILE A 524 1.74 -15.13 20.12
N GLN A 525 2.89 -15.76 19.91
CA GLN A 525 4.12 -15.09 19.47
C GLN A 525 3.91 -14.36 18.13
N ARG A 526 3.23 -14.99 17.16
CA ARG A 526 2.89 -14.36 15.89
C ARG A 526 1.99 -13.13 16.07
N LEU A 527 1.03 -13.19 16.98
CA LEU A 527 0.16 -12.06 17.30
C LEU A 527 0.96 -10.90 17.93
N VAL A 528 1.90 -11.20 18.81
CA VAL A 528 2.81 -10.21 19.43
C VAL A 528 3.70 -9.51 18.40
N ASP A 529 4.08 -10.19 17.31
CA ASP A 529 4.90 -9.66 16.22
C ASP A 529 4.14 -8.65 15.31
N TYR A 530 2.80 -8.54 15.41
CA TYR A 530 2.02 -7.73 14.48
C TYR A 530 2.42 -6.24 14.44
N PRO A 531 2.58 -5.53 15.57
CA PRO A 531 3.02 -4.13 15.55
C PRO A 531 4.41 -3.94 14.91
N VAL A 532 5.29 -4.93 15.04
CA VAL A 532 6.62 -4.92 14.39
C VAL A 532 6.47 -5.01 12.88
N ALA A 533 5.58 -5.90 12.39
CA ALA A 533 5.28 -6.02 10.96
C ALA A 533 4.65 -4.73 10.40
N VAL A 534 3.75 -4.06 11.16
CA VAL A 534 3.16 -2.77 10.77
C VAL A 534 4.23 -1.69 10.66
N ARG A 535 5.14 -1.61 11.64
CA ARG A 535 6.27 -0.66 11.61
C ARG A 535 7.18 -0.92 10.41
N GLN A 536 7.60 -2.16 10.21
CA GLN A 536 8.44 -2.53 9.07
C GLN A 536 7.78 -2.18 7.74
N ALA A 537 6.49 -2.47 7.58
CA ALA A 537 5.75 -2.12 6.37
C ALA A 537 5.72 -0.60 6.12
N GLY A 538 5.63 0.20 7.19
CA GLY A 538 5.68 1.66 7.12
C GLY A 538 7.06 2.19 6.75
N ASP A 539 8.10 1.69 7.38
CA ASP A 539 9.49 2.10 7.15
C ASP A 539 9.96 1.73 5.73
N GLU A 540 9.56 0.56 5.24
CA GLU A 540 9.90 0.06 3.89
C GLU A 540 8.92 0.53 2.80
N PHE A 541 7.82 1.19 3.16
CA PHE A 541 6.70 1.48 2.24
C PHE A 541 6.24 0.22 1.50
N SER A 542 6.10 -0.91 2.20
CA SER A 542 5.89 -2.22 1.58
C SER A 542 4.61 -2.90 2.05
N PRO A 543 3.51 -2.82 1.29
CA PRO A 543 2.29 -3.61 1.56
C PRO A 543 2.55 -5.13 1.60
N ALA A 544 3.58 -5.62 0.89
CA ALA A 544 3.93 -7.02 0.86
C ALA A 544 4.31 -7.58 2.24
N VAL A 545 4.86 -6.76 3.13
CA VAL A 545 5.15 -7.16 4.52
C VAL A 545 3.87 -7.54 5.25
N ILE A 546 2.82 -6.72 5.13
CA ILE A 546 1.51 -6.98 5.74
C ILE A 546 0.84 -8.21 5.10
N ALA A 547 0.88 -8.32 3.78
CA ALA A 547 0.29 -9.45 3.05
C ALA A 547 0.93 -10.78 3.49
N ASN A 548 2.25 -10.83 3.54
CA ASN A 548 2.98 -12.03 3.98
C ASN A 548 2.73 -12.35 5.46
N TYR A 549 2.63 -11.33 6.31
CA TYR A 549 2.28 -11.52 7.72
C TYR A 549 0.87 -12.12 7.86
N ALA A 550 -0.13 -11.57 7.18
CA ALA A 550 -1.51 -12.06 7.24
C ALA A 550 -1.62 -13.51 6.75
N TYR A 551 -0.90 -13.86 5.67
CA TYR A 551 -0.85 -15.22 5.17
C TYR A 551 -0.19 -16.18 6.17
N ALA A 552 0.95 -15.80 6.76
CA ALA A 552 1.63 -16.63 7.75
C ALA A 552 0.75 -16.88 8.99
N LEU A 553 0.05 -15.83 9.48
CA LEU A 553 -0.90 -15.97 10.60
C LEU A 553 -2.06 -16.91 10.24
N ALA A 554 -2.60 -16.81 9.02
CA ALA A 554 -3.65 -17.72 8.56
C ALA A 554 -3.18 -19.16 8.45
N CYS A 555 -1.95 -19.41 7.97
CA CYS A 555 -1.33 -20.74 7.93
C CYS A 555 -1.14 -21.33 9.34
N ASP A 556 -0.57 -20.55 10.26
CA ASP A 556 -0.34 -20.98 11.64
C ASP A 556 -1.68 -21.34 12.32
N PHE A 557 -2.74 -20.51 12.11
CA PHE A 557 -4.06 -20.81 12.64
C PHE A 557 -4.68 -22.08 12.03
N ASN A 558 -4.59 -22.28 10.72
CA ASN A 558 -5.12 -23.48 10.09
C ASN A 558 -4.39 -24.75 10.57
N SER A 559 -3.05 -24.66 10.78
CA SER A 559 -2.28 -25.76 11.38
C SER A 559 -2.70 -26.07 12.81
N PHE A 560 -2.92 -25.03 13.63
CA PHE A 560 -3.45 -25.17 14.99
C PHE A 560 -4.85 -25.79 14.97
N TYR A 561 -5.77 -25.26 14.16
CA TYR A 561 -7.15 -25.70 14.06
C TYR A 561 -7.31 -27.16 13.60
N HIS A 562 -6.39 -27.64 12.76
CA HIS A 562 -6.34 -29.04 12.33
C HIS A 562 -6.02 -30.00 13.48
N ASP A 563 -5.08 -29.64 14.35
CA ASP A 563 -4.59 -30.54 15.40
C ASP A 563 -5.32 -30.37 16.74
N HIS A 564 -5.97 -29.22 16.94
CA HIS A 564 -6.59 -28.88 18.22
C HIS A 564 -8.07 -28.53 18.06
N SER A 565 -8.94 -29.30 18.74
CA SER A 565 -10.35 -28.92 18.85
C SER A 565 -10.49 -27.69 19.74
N ILE A 566 -11.29 -26.71 19.31
CA ILE A 566 -11.61 -25.53 20.11
C ILE A 566 -12.87 -25.79 20.94
N LEU A 567 -13.98 -26.17 20.28
CA LEU A 567 -15.30 -26.29 20.92
C LEU A 567 -15.45 -27.56 21.78
N ASN A 568 -14.75 -28.65 21.36
CA ASN A 568 -14.86 -29.96 22.07
C ASN A 568 -13.69 -30.19 23.04
N GLU A 569 -12.90 -29.15 23.37
CA GLU A 569 -11.89 -29.24 24.43
C GLU A 569 -12.59 -29.45 25.79
N ALA A 570 -12.15 -30.47 26.49
CA ALA A 570 -12.76 -30.87 27.78
C ALA A 570 -12.33 -29.93 28.91
N ASP A 571 -11.09 -29.47 28.89
CA ASP A 571 -10.57 -28.51 29.85
C ASP A 571 -11.18 -27.12 29.56
N GLU A 572 -11.95 -26.61 30.51
CA GLU A 572 -12.66 -25.32 30.37
C GLU A 572 -11.71 -24.14 30.24
N GLN A 573 -10.60 -24.13 30.98
CA GLN A 573 -9.61 -23.06 30.90
C GLN A 573 -8.92 -23.07 29.52
N LYS A 574 -8.56 -24.25 29.03
CA LYS A 574 -7.96 -24.42 27.72
C LYS A 574 -8.92 -24.09 26.59
N ARG A 575 -10.19 -24.46 26.71
CA ARG A 575 -11.25 -24.09 25.77
C ARG A 575 -11.44 -22.57 25.72
N ALA A 576 -11.50 -21.89 26.89
CA ALA A 576 -11.59 -20.43 26.97
C ALA A 576 -10.38 -19.74 26.32
N LEU A 577 -9.16 -20.19 26.61
CA LEU A 577 -7.94 -19.69 26.00
C LEU A 577 -7.97 -19.84 24.47
N ARG A 578 -8.35 -21.01 23.93
CA ARG A 578 -8.44 -21.25 22.48
C ARG A 578 -9.49 -20.39 21.79
N LEU A 579 -10.61 -20.10 22.46
CA LEU A 579 -11.64 -19.19 21.96
C LEU A 579 -11.11 -17.75 21.87
N VAL A 580 -10.46 -17.25 22.92
CA VAL A 580 -9.85 -15.91 22.91
C VAL A 580 -8.72 -15.84 21.87
N LEU A 581 -7.90 -16.90 21.76
CA LEU A 581 -6.84 -16.99 20.73
C LEU A 581 -7.44 -16.91 19.32
N ALA A 582 -8.48 -17.69 19.02
CA ALA A 582 -9.17 -17.65 17.73
C ALA A 582 -9.77 -16.26 17.43
N GLN A 583 -10.44 -15.65 18.42
CA GLN A 583 -11.01 -14.30 18.29
C GLN A 583 -9.91 -13.26 18.01
N THR A 584 -8.78 -13.35 18.70
CA THR A 584 -7.65 -12.44 18.53
C THR A 584 -6.99 -12.61 17.16
N VAL A 585 -6.84 -13.85 16.68
CA VAL A 585 -6.37 -14.13 15.30
C VAL A 585 -7.30 -13.49 14.27
N ALA A 586 -8.61 -13.66 14.39
CA ALA A 586 -9.57 -13.04 13.48
C ALA A 586 -9.48 -11.51 13.51
N LYS A 587 -9.34 -10.90 14.68
CA LYS A 587 -9.16 -9.47 14.86
C LYS A 587 -7.92 -8.97 14.12
N VAL A 588 -6.78 -9.64 14.28
CA VAL A 588 -5.50 -9.24 13.65
C VAL A 588 -5.54 -9.51 12.14
N ILE A 589 -6.13 -10.61 11.68
CA ILE A 589 -6.35 -10.85 10.23
C ILE A 589 -7.17 -9.70 9.64
N LYS A 590 -8.31 -9.33 10.26
CA LYS A 590 -9.15 -8.24 9.77
C LYS A 590 -8.40 -6.92 9.75
N SER A 591 -7.62 -6.61 10.78
CA SER A 591 -6.77 -5.41 10.83
C SER A 591 -5.73 -5.41 9.70
N ALA A 592 -4.97 -6.49 9.54
CA ALA A 592 -3.95 -6.60 8.50
C ALA A 592 -4.55 -6.50 7.08
N MET A 593 -5.67 -7.18 6.82
CA MET A 593 -6.35 -7.10 5.53
C MET A 593 -6.90 -5.69 5.26
N SER A 594 -7.37 -4.98 6.28
CA SER A 594 -7.84 -3.59 6.12
C SER A 594 -6.72 -2.62 5.72
N LEU A 595 -5.47 -2.85 6.15
CA LEU A 595 -4.29 -2.08 5.71
C LEU A 595 -3.98 -2.29 4.22
N LEU A 596 -4.43 -3.40 3.66
CA LEU A 596 -4.36 -3.71 2.23
C LEU A 596 -5.61 -3.25 1.46
N GLY A 597 -6.58 -2.62 2.12
CA GLY A 597 -7.86 -2.26 1.53
C GLY A 597 -8.71 -3.48 1.18
N ILE A 598 -8.52 -4.62 1.84
CA ILE A 598 -9.22 -5.88 1.59
C ILE A 598 -10.25 -6.13 2.69
N GLU A 599 -11.49 -6.35 2.31
CA GLU A 599 -12.58 -6.74 3.20
C GLU A 599 -12.57 -8.25 3.44
N VAL A 600 -13.02 -8.66 4.62
CA VAL A 600 -13.12 -10.08 4.99
C VAL A 600 -14.55 -10.44 5.34
N PRO A 601 -15.20 -11.43 4.66
CA PRO A 601 -16.58 -11.81 4.91
C PRO A 601 -16.71 -12.61 6.21
N ASN A 602 -17.77 -12.37 6.96
CA ASN A 602 -18.04 -13.14 8.18
C ASN A 602 -18.47 -14.59 7.90
N ARG A 603 -18.98 -14.85 6.70
CA ARG A 603 -19.47 -16.16 6.22
C ARG A 603 -18.93 -16.40 4.81
N MET A 604 -18.60 -17.64 4.52
CA MET A 604 -18.05 -17.98 3.21
C MET A 604 -18.21 -19.49 2.89
#